data_e4d0ccc79cde8fd89d0f068660c69b95
#
_entry.id   e4d0ccc79cde8fd89d0f068660c69b95
#
_cell.length_a   1.000
_cell.length_b   1.000
_cell.length_c   1.000
_cell.angle_alpha   90.00
_cell.angle_beta   90.00
_cell.angle_gamma   90.00
#
_symmetry.space_group_name_H-M   'P 1'
#
loop_
_entity.id
_entity.type
_entity.pdbx_description
1 polymer ?
#
loop_
_entity_poly.entity_id
_entity_poly.type
_entity_poly.pdbx_seq_one_letter_code
_entity_poly.pdbx_strand_id
1 'polypeptide(L)'
;MSKKPFVTKEQVEEIVKTYPTPFHLYDEKGIRENAKALKEAFAWNPGYKEYFAVKATPNPFLLQILKEYGCGCDCSSYTELLMSDAVGIDGHDIMFSSNDTPEEDFKLADKLGAIINLDDITHIDFLEKTIGHIPETISCRYNPGGIFKISNDIMDNPGDSKYGMTTEQITEAFKTLKAKGAKEFGIHAFPVSYTHLRAHETRSNL
;
A
#
# COMPACT_ATOMS: atom_id res chain seq x y z
N MET A 1 -6.18 -9.84 -25.47
CA MET A 1 -7.57 -9.33 -25.68
C MET A 1 -7.48 -7.82 -25.79
N SER A 2 -8.05 -7.20 -26.84
CA SER A 2 -8.10 -5.74 -26.93
C SER A 2 -9.05 -5.22 -25.85
N LYS A 3 -8.56 -4.33 -24.97
CA LYS A 3 -9.43 -3.65 -23.99
C LYS A 3 -10.40 -2.74 -24.77
N LYS A 4 -11.69 -2.92 -24.56
CA LYS A 4 -12.70 -1.99 -25.08
C LYS A 4 -12.89 -0.87 -24.07
N PRO A 5 -12.97 0.41 -24.50
CA PRO A 5 -13.37 1.49 -23.61
C PRO A 5 -14.73 1.17 -22.96
N PHE A 6 -14.90 1.54 -21.69
CA PHE A 6 -16.17 1.35 -20.98
C PHE A 6 -17.21 2.42 -21.31
N VAL A 7 -16.81 3.47 -22.06
CA VAL A 7 -17.68 4.52 -22.58
C VAL A 7 -17.51 4.66 -24.09
N THR A 8 -18.56 5.14 -24.78
CA THR A 8 -18.49 5.47 -26.20
C THR A 8 -17.99 6.90 -26.43
N LYS A 9 -17.61 7.21 -27.66
CA LYS A 9 -17.19 8.56 -28.04
C LYS A 9 -18.31 9.59 -27.76
N GLU A 10 -19.54 9.25 -28.10
CA GLU A 10 -20.71 10.11 -27.90
C GLU A 10 -20.95 10.39 -26.40
N GLN A 11 -20.76 9.39 -25.55
CA GLN A 11 -20.84 9.57 -24.10
C GLN A 11 -19.75 10.50 -23.58
N VAL A 12 -18.51 10.39 -24.08
CA VAL A 12 -17.43 11.31 -23.70
C VAL A 12 -17.75 12.74 -24.17
N GLU A 13 -18.25 12.91 -25.40
CA GLU A 13 -18.64 14.21 -25.92
C GLU A 13 -19.77 14.87 -25.11
N GLU A 14 -20.68 14.09 -24.55
CA GLU A 14 -21.72 14.60 -23.65
C GLU A 14 -21.15 14.99 -22.28
N ILE A 15 -20.27 14.16 -21.70
CA ILE A 15 -19.60 14.43 -20.43
C ILE A 15 -18.78 15.73 -20.49
N VAL A 16 -18.05 15.96 -21.59
CA VAL A 16 -17.21 17.16 -21.80
C VAL A 16 -18.03 18.45 -21.77
N LYS A 17 -19.31 18.41 -22.11
CA LYS A 17 -20.17 19.61 -22.02
C LYS A 17 -20.35 20.11 -20.58
N THR A 18 -20.30 19.20 -19.61
CA THR A 18 -20.47 19.52 -18.18
C THR A 18 -19.13 19.59 -17.46
N TYR A 19 -18.20 18.70 -17.81
CA TYR A 19 -16.88 18.58 -17.17
C TYR A 19 -15.79 18.88 -18.19
N PRO A 20 -15.17 20.06 -18.16
CA PRO A 20 -14.13 20.42 -19.13
C PRO A 20 -12.89 19.53 -18.94
N THR A 21 -12.22 19.24 -20.04
CA THR A 21 -10.93 18.50 -20.03
C THR A 21 -9.80 19.36 -19.43
N PRO A 22 -8.79 18.75 -18.78
CA PRO A 22 -8.63 17.31 -18.53
C PRO A 22 -9.45 16.82 -17.32
N PHE A 23 -9.90 15.56 -17.36
CA PHE A 23 -10.56 14.90 -16.22
C PHE A 23 -10.23 13.40 -16.19
N HIS A 24 -10.37 12.78 -15.01
CA HIS A 24 -10.33 11.34 -14.87
C HIS A 24 -11.75 10.78 -14.87
N LEU A 25 -11.97 9.74 -15.67
CA LEU A 25 -13.23 9.01 -15.71
C LEU A 25 -13.01 7.59 -15.19
N TYR A 26 -13.75 7.21 -14.17
CA TYR A 26 -13.63 5.90 -13.51
C TYR A 26 -14.80 5.01 -13.86
N ASP A 27 -14.52 3.72 -14.14
CA ASP A 27 -15.52 2.67 -14.30
C ASP A 27 -15.85 2.05 -12.93
N GLU A 28 -16.83 2.63 -12.24
CA GLU A 28 -17.25 2.13 -10.92
C GLU A 28 -17.66 0.65 -10.98
N LYS A 29 -18.38 0.25 -12.03
CA LYS A 29 -18.80 -1.16 -12.19
C LYS A 29 -17.57 -2.08 -12.29
N GLY A 30 -16.61 -1.73 -13.12
CA GLY A 30 -15.37 -2.49 -13.26
C GLY A 30 -14.55 -2.55 -11.97
N ILE A 31 -14.49 -1.45 -11.20
CA ILE A 31 -13.83 -1.43 -9.89
C ILE A 31 -14.51 -2.39 -8.92
N ARG A 32 -15.84 -2.37 -8.83
CA ARG A 32 -16.62 -3.26 -7.96
C ARG A 32 -16.47 -4.73 -8.36
N GLU A 33 -16.54 -5.03 -9.65
CA GLU A 33 -16.34 -6.39 -10.17
C GLU A 33 -14.95 -6.93 -9.85
N ASN A 34 -13.90 -6.11 -10.01
CA ASN A 34 -12.53 -6.49 -9.68
C ASN A 34 -12.33 -6.71 -8.18
N ALA A 35 -12.82 -5.82 -7.34
CA ALA A 35 -12.72 -5.96 -5.88
C ALA A 35 -13.42 -7.24 -5.39
N LYS A 36 -14.60 -7.53 -5.95
CA LYS A 36 -15.35 -8.77 -5.66
C LYS A 36 -14.58 -10.01 -6.12
N ALA A 37 -14.09 -10.01 -7.35
CA ALA A 37 -13.34 -11.13 -7.91
C ALA A 37 -12.07 -11.43 -7.12
N LEU A 38 -11.34 -10.39 -6.68
CA LEU A 38 -10.16 -10.54 -5.83
C LEU A 38 -10.51 -11.17 -4.48
N LYS A 39 -11.54 -10.65 -3.81
CA LYS A 39 -12.04 -11.20 -2.54
C LYS A 39 -12.44 -12.68 -2.68
N GLU A 40 -13.13 -13.04 -3.75
CA GLU A 40 -13.56 -14.42 -4.02
C GLU A 40 -12.35 -15.34 -4.31
N ALA A 41 -11.36 -14.85 -5.06
CA ALA A 41 -10.15 -15.62 -5.38
C ALA A 41 -9.34 -16.01 -4.15
N PHE A 42 -9.36 -15.20 -3.10
CA PHE A 42 -8.65 -15.45 -1.84
C PHE A 42 -9.55 -15.93 -0.69
N ALA A 43 -10.82 -16.26 -0.96
CA ALA A 43 -11.77 -16.70 0.07
C ALA A 43 -11.36 -17.99 0.80
N TRP A 44 -10.44 -18.76 0.23
CA TRP A 44 -9.84 -19.95 0.86
C TRP A 44 -8.93 -19.59 2.05
N ASN A 45 -8.42 -18.37 2.13
CA ASN A 45 -7.58 -17.89 3.21
C ASN A 45 -8.34 -16.89 4.09
N PRO A 46 -8.83 -17.30 5.28
CA PRO A 46 -9.61 -16.42 6.16
C PRO A 46 -8.81 -15.23 6.71
N GLY A 47 -7.46 -15.33 6.69
CA GLY A 47 -6.57 -14.23 7.09
C GLY A 47 -6.21 -13.25 5.96
N TYR A 48 -6.68 -13.49 4.74
CA TYR A 48 -6.39 -12.58 3.64
C TYR A 48 -7.11 -11.24 3.80
N LYS A 49 -6.35 -10.16 3.60
CA LYS A 49 -6.85 -8.80 3.49
C LYS A 49 -6.11 -8.05 2.40
N GLU A 50 -6.85 -7.39 1.53
CA GLU A 50 -6.31 -6.47 0.55
C GLU A 50 -6.12 -5.09 1.17
N TYR A 51 -4.95 -4.50 0.97
CA TYR A 51 -4.66 -3.11 1.31
C TYR A 51 -4.40 -2.35 0.03
N PHE A 52 -5.32 -1.48 -0.34
CA PHE A 52 -5.18 -0.69 -1.56
C PHE A 52 -4.18 0.44 -1.37
N ALA A 53 -3.18 0.52 -2.27
CA ALA A 53 -2.18 1.58 -2.25
C ALA A 53 -2.82 2.94 -2.61
N VAL A 54 -3.03 3.79 -1.60
CA VAL A 54 -3.74 5.08 -1.76
C VAL A 54 -3.06 5.97 -2.79
N LYS A 55 -1.73 6.00 -2.81
CA LYS A 55 -0.94 6.78 -3.79
C LYS A 55 -1.22 6.44 -5.26
N ALA A 56 -1.69 5.23 -5.55
CA ALA A 56 -1.99 4.82 -6.92
C ALA A 56 -3.21 5.57 -7.47
N THR A 57 -4.20 5.82 -6.64
CA THR A 57 -5.39 6.60 -6.99
C THR A 57 -5.95 7.27 -5.72
N PRO A 58 -5.42 8.45 -5.34
CA PRO A 58 -5.79 9.12 -4.09
C PRO A 58 -7.17 9.80 -4.22
N ASN A 59 -8.21 9.01 -4.28
CA ASN A 59 -9.60 9.46 -4.42
C ASN A 59 -10.48 8.84 -3.33
N PRO A 60 -11.01 9.65 -2.38
CA PRO A 60 -11.83 9.15 -1.28
C PRO A 60 -13.04 8.33 -1.71
N PHE A 61 -13.69 8.70 -2.82
CA PHE A 61 -14.85 7.96 -3.32
C PHE A 61 -14.49 6.55 -3.78
N LEU A 62 -13.29 6.36 -4.36
CA LEU A 62 -12.81 5.03 -4.73
C LEU A 62 -12.44 4.20 -3.49
N LEU A 63 -11.85 4.82 -2.48
CA LEU A 63 -11.57 4.16 -1.20
C LEU A 63 -12.86 3.70 -0.51
N GLN A 64 -13.94 4.51 -0.56
CA GLN A 64 -15.25 4.10 -0.05
C GLN A 64 -15.79 2.87 -0.76
N ILE A 65 -15.70 2.81 -2.09
CA ILE A 65 -16.11 1.64 -2.86
C ILE A 65 -15.31 0.40 -2.44
N LEU A 66 -14.00 0.51 -2.35
CA LEU A 66 -13.12 -0.61 -1.98
C LEU A 66 -13.37 -1.08 -0.55
N LYS A 67 -13.64 -0.16 0.38
CA LYS A 67 -14.04 -0.45 1.76
C LYS A 67 -15.28 -1.35 1.83
N GLU A 68 -16.28 -1.17 0.97
CA GLU A 68 -17.48 -2.02 0.92
C GLU A 68 -17.15 -3.50 0.67
N TYR A 69 -16.01 -3.79 0.03
CA TYR A 69 -15.50 -5.14 -0.22
C TYR A 69 -14.53 -5.64 0.85
N GLY A 70 -14.27 -4.83 1.90
CA GLY A 70 -13.40 -5.16 3.00
C GLY A 70 -11.92 -4.85 2.74
N CYS A 71 -11.60 -4.06 1.71
CA CYS A 71 -10.24 -3.57 1.50
C CYS A 71 -9.86 -2.55 2.57
N GLY A 72 -8.62 -2.63 3.04
CA GLY A 72 -7.95 -1.60 3.80
C GLY A 72 -7.20 -0.63 2.90
N CYS A 73 -6.42 0.26 3.50
CA CYS A 73 -5.55 1.21 2.82
C CYS A 73 -4.08 0.95 3.13
N ASP A 74 -3.22 0.93 2.11
CA ASP A 74 -1.78 1.06 2.26
C ASP A 74 -1.41 2.54 2.04
N CYS A 75 -0.96 3.19 3.12
CA CYS A 75 -0.64 4.60 3.19
C CYS A 75 0.87 4.79 3.30
N SER A 76 1.44 5.73 2.57
CA SER A 76 2.86 6.08 2.63
C SER A 76 3.14 7.54 2.97
N SER A 77 2.12 8.30 3.38
CA SER A 77 2.23 9.70 3.77
C SER A 77 1.11 10.14 4.71
N TYR A 78 1.34 11.28 5.38
CA TYR A 78 0.36 11.95 6.24
C TYR A 78 -0.99 12.18 5.53
N THR A 79 -0.94 12.67 4.30
CA THR A 79 -2.15 12.98 3.52
C THR A 79 -2.96 11.72 3.20
N GLU A 80 -2.29 10.60 2.94
CA GLU A 80 -2.95 9.32 2.68
C GLU A 80 -3.62 8.77 3.94
N LEU A 81 -2.99 8.94 5.12
CA LEU A 81 -3.59 8.63 6.42
C LEU A 81 -4.84 9.47 6.68
N LEU A 82 -4.78 10.79 6.45
CA LEU A 82 -5.95 11.67 6.58
C LEU A 82 -7.09 11.26 5.64
N MET A 83 -6.75 10.84 4.43
CA MET A 83 -7.75 10.40 3.44
C MET A 83 -8.44 9.10 3.89
N SER A 84 -7.68 8.17 4.46
CA SER A 84 -8.22 6.92 5.01
C SER A 84 -9.15 7.18 6.19
N ASP A 85 -8.74 8.06 7.12
CA ASP A 85 -9.57 8.50 8.25
C ASP A 85 -10.87 9.17 7.77
N ALA A 86 -10.78 10.07 6.79
CA ALA A 86 -11.93 10.77 6.23
C ALA A 86 -13.00 9.85 5.62
N VAL A 87 -12.63 8.66 5.16
CA VAL A 87 -13.56 7.64 4.66
C VAL A 87 -13.91 6.59 5.72
N GLY A 88 -13.45 6.77 6.96
CA GLY A 88 -13.72 5.91 8.09
C GLY A 88 -13.00 4.56 8.01
N ILE A 89 -11.81 4.50 7.42
CA ILE A 89 -10.89 3.36 7.49
C ILE A 89 -9.89 3.68 8.60
N ASP A 90 -9.80 2.82 9.61
CA ASP A 90 -8.95 2.98 10.78
C ASP A 90 -8.40 1.65 11.30
N GLY A 91 -7.61 1.70 12.36
CA GLY A 91 -7.06 0.51 13.00
C GLY A 91 -6.21 -0.32 12.07
N HIS A 92 -6.29 -1.63 12.23
CA HIS A 92 -5.58 -2.60 11.39
C HIS A 92 -6.10 -2.68 9.93
N ASP A 93 -7.04 -1.83 9.57
CA ASP A 93 -7.46 -1.63 8.18
C ASP A 93 -6.56 -0.62 7.46
N ILE A 94 -5.60 -0.02 8.17
CA ILE A 94 -4.53 0.79 7.60
C ILE A 94 -3.19 0.07 7.78
N MET A 95 -2.49 -0.13 6.68
CA MET A 95 -1.06 -0.41 6.65
C MET A 95 -0.33 0.91 6.38
N PHE A 96 0.56 1.32 7.26
CA PHE A 96 1.39 2.51 7.04
C PHE A 96 2.81 2.10 6.67
N SER A 97 3.16 2.24 5.39
CA SER A 97 4.43 1.81 4.80
C SER A 97 5.15 3.00 4.16
N SER A 98 5.89 3.76 4.97
CA SER A 98 6.69 4.89 4.53
C SER A 98 8.19 4.57 4.67
N ASN A 99 9.01 5.14 3.79
CA ASN A 99 10.47 4.98 3.81
C ASN A 99 11.22 6.29 4.12
N ASP A 100 10.51 7.41 4.15
CA ASP A 100 11.02 8.72 4.60
C ASP A 100 9.95 9.32 5.51
N THR A 101 9.99 8.95 6.79
CA THR A 101 8.87 9.11 7.70
C THR A 101 9.11 10.23 8.71
N PRO A 102 8.45 11.41 8.54
CA PRO A 102 8.44 12.46 9.56
C PRO A 102 7.76 12.03 10.86
N GLU A 103 8.03 12.74 11.95
CA GLU A 103 7.41 12.47 13.25
C GLU A 103 5.88 12.52 13.21
N GLU A 104 5.32 13.50 12.49
CA GLU A 104 3.87 13.68 12.38
C GLU A 104 3.16 12.52 11.71
N ASP A 105 3.82 11.86 10.77
CA ASP A 105 3.26 10.69 10.08
C ASP A 105 3.16 9.52 11.05
N PHE A 106 4.21 9.25 11.84
CA PHE A 106 4.17 8.23 12.89
C PHE A 106 3.11 8.52 13.95
N LYS A 107 3.02 9.77 14.41
CA LYS A 107 2.01 10.20 15.39
C LYS A 107 0.58 9.99 14.88
N LEU A 108 0.34 10.29 13.61
CA LEU A 108 -0.99 10.09 13.02
C LEU A 108 -1.28 8.60 12.79
N ALA A 109 -0.31 7.84 12.28
CA ALA A 109 -0.46 6.41 12.08
C ALA A 109 -0.79 5.68 13.40
N ASP A 110 -0.07 6.00 14.48
CA ASP A 110 -0.33 5.47 15.82
C ASP A 110 -1.71 5.88 16.35
N LYS A 111 -2.06 7.17 16.23
CA LYS A 111 -3.38 7.69 16.62
C LYS A 111 -4.53 6.97 15.93
N LEU A 112 -4.36 6.61 14.66
CA LEU A 112 -5.35 5.86 13.88
C LEU A 112 -5.31 4.35 14.17
N GLY A 113 -4.34 3.86 14.93
CA GLY A 113 -4.16 2.44 15.23
C GLY A 113 -3.66 1.63 14.04
N ALA A 114 -3.00 2.27 13.07
CA ALA A 114 -2.49 1.63 11.86
C ALA A 114 -1.39 0.61 12.18
N ILE A 115 -1.28 -0.43 11.35
CA ILE A 115 -0.10 -1.31 11.36
C ILE A 115 1.06 -0.53 10.75
N ILE A 116 2.05 -0.19 11.57
CA ILE A 116 3.24 0.54 11.11
C ILE A 116 4.25 -0.45 10.56
N ASN A 117 4.74 -0.20 9.35
CA ASN A 117 5.82 -0.94 8.72
C ASN A 117 7.11 -0.12 8.75
N LEU A 118 8.14 -0.64 9.39
CA LEU A 118 9.45 -0.01 9.48
C LEU A 118 10.32 -0.38 8.28
N ASP A 119 10.80 0.61 7.56
CA ASP A 119 11.64 0.41 6.37
C ASP A 119 13.12 0.15 6.74
N ASP A 120 13.57 0.68 7.87
CA ASP A 120 14.96 0.57 8.34
C ASP A 120 15.01 0.31 9.84
N ILE A 121 16.08 -0.36 10.31
CA ILE A 121 16.26 -0.71 11.73
C ILE A 121 16.38 0.54 12.63
N THR A 122 16.90 1.63 12.11
CA THR A 122 17.04 2.90 12.85
C THR A 122 15.68 3.55 13.15
N HIS A 123 14.63 3.18 12.41
CA HIS A 123 13.28 3.66 12.66
C HIS A 123 12.69 3.14 13.98
N ILE A 124 13.23 2.07 14.59
CA ILE A 124 12.73 1.53 15.87
C ILE A 124 12.86 2.57 16.98
N ASP A 125 14.06 3.09 17.18
CA ASP A 125 14.32 4.08 18.24
C ASP A 125 13.66 5.43 17.92
N PHE A 126 13.58 5.78 16.62
CA PHE A 126 12.90 7.01 16.20
C PHE A 126 11.39 6.92 16.44
N LEU A 127 10.74 5.80 16.12
CA LEU A 127 9.34 5.55 16.40
C LEU A 127 9.07 5.64 17.91
N GLU A 128 9.80 4.87 18.73
CA GLU A 128 9.61 4.86 20.18
C GLU A 128 9.78 6.26 20.79
N LYS A 129 10.79 7.02 20.33
CA LYS A 129 10.99 8.41 20.78
C LYS A 129 9.83 9.32 20.37
N THR A 130 9.26 9.10 19.18
CA THR A 130 8.22 9.95 18.58
C THR A 130 6.86 9.76 19.22
N ILE A 131 6.46 8.49 19.47
CA ILE A 131 5.12 8.17 19.98
C ILE A 131 5.14 7.67 21.45
N GLY A 132 6.32 7.44 22.02
CA GLY A 132 6.49 7.08 23.45
C GLY A 132 6.35 5.58 23.75
N HIS A 133 6.10 4.74 22.77
CA HIS A 133 5.96 3.28 22.92
C HIS A 133 6.26 2.57 21.60
N ILE A 134 6.26 1.23 21.61
CA ILE A 134 6.24 0.41 20.41
C ILE A 134 4.85 -0.25 20.29
N PRO A 135 4.15 -0.17 19.15
CA PRO A 135 2.87 -0.83 18.94
C PRO A 135 2.94 -2.35 19.12
N GLU A 136 1.85 -2.95 19.60
CA GLU A 136 1.79 -4.41 19.79
C GLU A 136 1.91 -5.16 18.46
N THR A 137 1.29 -4.65 17.41
CA THR A 137 1.38 -5.19 16.03
C THR A 137 2.25 -4.26 15.19
N ILE A 138 3.34 -4.80 14.65
CA ILE A 138 4.30 -4.02 13.87
C ILE A 138 4.87 -4.86 12.73
N SER A 139 5.19 -4.22 11.62
CA SER A 139 5.78 -4.84 10.44
C SER A 139 7.17 -4.27 10.15
N CYS A 140 8.03 -5.07 9.54
CA CYS A 140 9.33 -4.64 9.05
C CYS A 140 9.50 -5.01 7.58
N ARG A 141 10.07 -4.09 6.81
CA ARG A 141 10.39 -4.34 5.41
C ARG A 141 11.64 -5.17 5.28
N TYR A 142 11.50 -6.31 4.61
CA TYR A 142 12.58 -7.23 4.33
C TYR A 142 13.17 -6.97 2.95
N ASN A 143 14.50 -6.84 2.90
CA ASN A 143 15.27 -6.82 1.66
C ASN A 143 16.12 -8.09 1.60
N PRO A 144 15.80 -9.07 0.73
CA PRO A 144 16.55 -10.31 0.63
C PRO A 144 17.97 -10.13 0.08
N GLY A 145 18.31 -8.95 -0.44
CA GLY A 145 19.55 -8.73 -1.15
C GLY A 145 19.64 -9.49 -2.47
N GLY A 146 20.83 -9.52 -3.07
CA GLY A 146 21.11 -10.30 -4.28
C GLY A 146 20.63 -9.65 -5.58
N ILE A 147 20.80 -10.39 -6.68
CA ILE A 147 20.41 -9.96 -8.03
C ILE A 147 19.19 -10.79 -8.43
N PHE A 148 18.03 -10.13 -8.48
CA PHE A 148 16.86 -10.66 -9.16
C PHE A 148 16.88 -10.10 -10.59
N LYS A 149 16.94 -10.95 -11.60
CA LYS A 149 16.71 -10.52 -12.99
C LYS A 149 15.26 -10.10 -13.14
N ILE A 150 15.03 -8.82 -12.92
CA ILE A 150 13.77 -8.17 -13.21
C ILE A 150 13.78 -7.81 -14.69
N SER A 151 12.72 -8.11 -15.40
CA SER A 151 12.64 -7.91 -16.87
C SER A 151 12.60 -6.44 -17.30
N ASN A 152 12.68 -5.48 -16.39
CA ASN A 152 12.68 -4.04 -16.69
C ASN A 152 13.81 -3.36 -15.91
N ASP A 153 14.61 -2.56 -16.61
CA ASP A 153 15.71 -1.73 -16.08
C ASP A 153 15.23 -0.52 -15.21
N ILE A 154 14.00 -0.56 -14.68
CA ILE A 154 13.38 0.58 -13.97
C ILE A 154 13.56 0.49 -12.45
N MET A 155 13.87 -0.68 -11.92
CA MET A 155 14.09 -0.89 -10.48
C MET A 155 15.49 -1.42 -10.21
N ASP A 156 16.10 -0.88 -9.17
CA ASP A 156 17.37 -1.38 -8.67
C ASP A 156 17.23 -2.84 -8.21
N ASN A 157 18.31 -3.61 -8.39
CA ASN A 157 18.36 -4.93 -7.76
C ASN A 157 18.21 -4.79 -6.25
N PRO A 158 17.60 -5.76 -5.55
CA PRO A 158 17.50 -5.70 -4.09
C PRO A 158 18.85 -5.48 -3.39
N GLY A 159 19.96 -6.00 -3.94
CA GLY A 159 21.29 -5.77 -3.42
C GLY A 159 21.81 -4.34 -3.58
N ASP A 160 21.27 -3.58 -4.53
CA ASP A 160 21.62 -2.18 -4.80
C ASP A 160 20.62 -1.21 -4.14
N SER A 161 19.50 -1.72 -3.66
CA SER A 161 18.43 -0.93 -3.03
C SER A 161 18.79 -0.59 -1.59
N LYS A 162 18.60 0.67 -1.23
CA LYS A 162 18.77 1.18 0.15
C LYS A 162 17.54 0.93 1.05
N TYR A 163 16.48 0.35 0.53
CA TYR A 163 15.22 0.14 1.23
C TYR A 163 15.10 -1.26 1.81
N GLY A 164 14.58 -1.35 3.03
CA GLY A 164 14.34 -2.59 3.72
C GLY A 164 15.57 -3.14 4.46
N MET A 165 15.32 -4.03 5.38
CA MET A 165 16.31 -4.63 6.29
C MET A 165 16.86 -5.93 5.70
N THR A 166 18.17 -6.18 5.83
CA THR A 166 18.80 -7.47 5.52
C THR A 166 18.28 -8.56 6.47
N THR A 167 18.62 -9.82 6.19
CA THR A 167 18.26 -10.96 7.08
C THR A 167 18.77 -10.78 8.51
N GLU A 168 19.98 -10.26 8.66
CA GLU A 168 20.58 -9.99 9.96
C GLU A 168 19.87 -8.84 10.67
N GLN A 169 19.62 -7.74 9.96
CA GLN A 169 18.96 -6.55 10.48
C GLN A 169 17.51 -6.85 10.90
N ILE A 170 16.73 -7.56 10.08
CA ILE A 170 15.33 -7.87 10.42
C ILE A 170 15.23 -8.83 11.61
N THR A 171 16.18 -9.76 11.72
CA THR A 171 16.28 -10.65 12.86
C THR A 171 16.55 -9.89 14.17
N GLU A 172 17.46 -8.92 14.12
CA GLU A 172 17.77 -8.06 15.28
C GLU A 172 16.62 -7.09 15.57
N ALA A 173 16.00 -6.52 14.53
CA ALA A 173 14.83 -5.66 14.66
C ALA A 173 13.69 -6.36 15.41
N PHE A 174 13.34 -7.58 15.03
CA PHE A 174 12.28 -8.32 15.74
C PHE A 174 12.62 -8.68 17.18
N LYS A 175 13.88 -8.98 17.50
CA LYS A 175 14.30 -9.17 18.89
C LYS A 175 14.15 -7.88 19.70
N THR A 176 14.60 -6.76 19.15
CA THR A 176 14.51 -5.44 19.77
C THR A 176 13.05 -5.02 19.98
N LEU A 177 12.22 -5.14 18.94
CA LEU A 177 10.80 -4.82 19.00
C LEU A 177 10.06 -5.67 20.03
N LYS A 178 10.37 -6.98 20.07
CA LYS A 178 9.81 -7.89 21.09
C LYS A 178 10.21 -7.47 22.50
N ALA A 179 11.47 -7.11 22.71
CA ALA A 179 11.95 -6.63 24.01
C ALA A 179 11.28 -5.32 24.44
N LYS A 180 10.89 -4.48 23.48
CA LYS A 180 10.17 -3.21 23.67
C LYS A 180 8.63 -3.36 23.75
N GLY A 181 8.09 -4.59 23.67
CA GLY A 181 6.67 -4.87 23.93
C GLY A 181 5.82 -5.29 22.75
N ALA A 182 6.37 -5.35 21.53
CA ALA A 182 5.65 -5.88 20.37
C ALA A 182 5.31 -7.36 20.55
N LYS A 183 4.11 -7.78 20.12
CA LYS A 183 3.58 -9.13 20.25
C LYS A 183 3.33 -9.82 18.92
N GLU A 184 2.94 -9.05 17.90
CA GLU A 184 2.62 -9.53 16.57
C GLU A 184 3.54 -8.89 15.55
N PHE A 185 4.06 -9.69 14.62
CA PHE A 185 5.10 -9.27 13.69
C PHE A 185 4.69 -9.56 12.25
N GLY A 186 4.76 -8.53 11.40
CA GLY A 186 4.61 -8.64 9.96
C GLY A 186 5.96 -8.58 9.23
N ILE A 187 6.03 -9.26 8.10
CA ILE A 187 7.14 -9.12 7.15
C ILE A 187 6.57 -8.53 5.86
N HIS A 188 7.09 -7.37 5.47
CA HIS A 188 6.76 -6.73 4.22
C HIS A 188 7.86 -7.00 3.19
N ALA A 189 7.51 -7.60 2.04
CA ALA A 189 8.43 -7.83 0.94
C ALA A 189 7.95 -7.11 -0.31
N PHE A 190 8.78 -6.23 -0.84
CA PHE A 190 8.44 -5.35 -1.95
C PHE A 190 8.87 -5.81 -3.35
N PRO A 191 9.89 -6.70 -3.54
CA PRO A 191 10.53 -6.90 -4.84
C PRO A 191 9.65 -7.53 -5.93
N VAL A 192 8.60 -8.28 -5.57
CA VAL A 192 7.84 -9.11 -6.51
C VAL A 192 6.62 -8.39 -7.07
N SER A 193 6.02 -7.48 -6.34
CA SER A 193 4.75 -6.84 -6.70
C SER A 193 4.85 -5.90 -7.89
N TYR A 194 5.97 -5.20 -8.03
CA TYR A 194 6.16 -4.23 -9.13
C TYR A 194 6.43 -4.86 -10.49
N THR A 195 7.05 -6.03 -10.53
CA THR A 195 7.45 -6.67 -11.79
C THR A 195 6.26 -7.21 -12.56
N HIS A 196 5.25 -7.74 -11.88
CA HIS A 196 4.10 -8.36 -12.53
C HIS A 196 3.04 -7.34 -12.96
N LEU A 197 2.76 -6.34 -12.15
CA LEU A 197 1.76 -5.32 -12.45
C LEU A 197 2.19 -4.38 -13.57
N ARG A 198 3.45 -3.96 -13.62
CA ARG A 198 3.97 -3.12 -14.72
C ARG A 198 4.11 -3.86 -16.04
N ALA A 199 4.44 -5.14 -16.03
CA ALA A 199 4.47 -5.93 -17.25
C ALA A 199 3.08 -6.03 -17.92
N HIS A 200 2.02 -6.00 -17.14
CA HIS A 200 0.64 -5.94 -17.64
C HIS A 200 0.23 -4.54 -18.11
N GLU A 201 0.66 -3.48 -17.45
CA GLU A 201 0.36 -2.09 -17.82
C GLU A 201 1.08 -1.68 -19.10
N THR A 202 2.36 -1.99 -19.26
CA THR A 202 3.11 -1.65 -20.48
C THR A 202 2.62 -2.39 -21.70
N ARG A 203 2.05 -3.58 -21.57
CA ARG A 203 1.42 -4.31 -22.69
C ARG A 203 0.05 -3.77 -23.09
N SER A 204 -0.57 -2.90 -22.30
CA SER A 204 -1.87 -2.32 -22.58
C SER A 204 -1.79 -0.93 -23.21
N ASN A 205 -0.58 -0.34 -23.26
CA ASN A 205 -0.34 1.01 -23.81
C ASN A 205 0.45 1.00 -25.14
N LEU A 206 0.64 -0.17 -25.76
CA LEU A 206 1.25 -0.34 -27.09
C LEU A 206 0.20 -0.79 -28.10
#